data_c91055312d134b2584d3ac9294284ca0
#
_entry.id   c91055312d134b2584d3ac9294284ca0
#
_cell.length_a   1.000
_cell.length_b   1.000
_cell.length_c   1.000
_cell.angle_alpha   90.00
_cell.angle_beta   90.00
_cell.angle_gamma   90.00
#
_symmetry.space_group_name_H-M   'P 1'
#
loop_
_entity.id
_entity.type
_entity.pdbx_description
1 polymer ?
#
loop_
_entity_poly.entity_id
_entity_poly.type
_entity_poly.pdbx_seq_one_letter_code
_entity_poly.pdbx_strand_id
1 'polypeptide(L)'
;MILSLVMVLPLYFFKLFRLKKLEDSFVLWASTGWARFVLRITPAEVVVHGFENLPNDGNLCFVANHQSAYDIPLIMAVIPKNIGFIAKQELTFLPFISTWMREMQCVFIDRKKPRRAVKQLEKGVKNLKEGHSMVIFPEGTRSRSSTMGNFHTGSLKIAFRAESTIVPITIKDTYTLREEHNRITPGKVELFIHEPIPTAGLSPEEKRNLGTRLESIIASTV
;
A
#
# COMPACT_ATOMS: atom_id res chain seq x y z
N MET A 1 2.42 -16.54 -15.09
CA MET A 1 3.81 -16.92 -14.78
C MET A 1 4.76 -16.58 -15.93
N ILE A 2 4.60 -17.12 -17.14
CA ILE A 2 5.48 -16.81 -18.32
C ILE A 2 5.46 -15.32 -18.65
N LEU A 3 4.30 -14.66 -18.68
CA LEU A 3 4.16 -13.25 -19.00
C LEU A 3 4.93 -12.35 -18.02
N SER A 4 4.92 -12.66 -16.71
CA SER A 4 5.66 -11.90 -15.72
C SER A 4 7.17 -12.03 -15.86
N LEU A 5 7.65 -13.15 -16.38
CA LEU A 5 9.06 -13.39 -16.69
C LEU A 5 9.53 -12.52 -17.89
N VAL A 6 8.73 -12.47 -18.93
CA VAL A 6 9.00 -11.64 -20.11
C VAL A 6 9.02 -10.16 -19.74
N MET A 7 8.09 -9.73 -18.86
CA MET A 7 8.02 -8.34 -18.41
C MET A 7 9.18 -7.92 -17.48
N VAL A 8 9.97 -8.84 -16.96
CA VAL A 8 11.17 -8.51 -16.16
C VAL A 8 12.37 -8.13 -17.06
N LEU A 9 12.42 -8.58 -18.32
CA LEU A 9 13.52 -8.27 -19.24
C LEU A 9 13.70 -6.76 -19.50
N PRO A 10 12.65 -5.96 -19.80
CA PRO A 10 12.78 -4.51 -19.92
C PRO A 10 13.35 -3.83 -18.69
N LEU A 11 13.02 -4.32 -17.48
CA LEU A 11 13.55 -3.77 -16.23
C LEU A 11 15.08 -3.92 -16.15
N TYR A 12 15.60 -5.09 -16.50
CA TYR A 12 17.05 -5.30 -16.52
C TYR A 12 17.74 -4.41 -17.56
N PHE A 13 17.10 -4.22 -18.72
CA PHE A 13 17.60 -3.28 -19.73
C PHE A 13 17.65 -1.85 -19.18
N PHE A 14 16.56 -1.34 -18.59
CA PHE A 14 16.55 0.01 -18.03
C PHE A 14 17.58 0.19 -16.91
N LYS A 15 17.78 -0.83 -16.07
CA LYS A 15 18.81 -0.82 -15.01
C LYS A 15 20.21 -0.81 -15.57
N LEU A 16 20.50 -1.62 -16.60
CA LEU A 16 21.81 -1.69 -17.23
C LEU A 16 22.21 -0.32 -17.79
N PHE A 17 21.28 0.38 -18.44
CA PHE A 17 21.50 1.71 -19.01
C PHE A 17 21.21 2.87 -18.05
N ARG A 18 20.91 2.59 -16.76
CA ARG A 18 20.61 3.59 -15.73
C ARG A 18 19.45 4.52 -16.09
N LEU A 19 18.48 4.04 -16.82
CA LEU A 19 17.30 4.79 -17.30
C LEU A 19 16.19 4.81 -16.23
N LYS A 20 16.49 5.43 -15.07
CA LYS A 20 15.64 5.37 -13.88
C LYS A 20 14.20 5.82 -14.13
N LYS A 21 13.98 6.92 -14.87
CA LYS A 21 12.63 7.42 -15.18
C LYS A 21 11.81 6.41 -15.99
N LEU A 22 12.44 5.72 -16.95
CA LEU A 22 11.77 4.70 -17.75
C LEU A 22 11.48 3.46 -16.91
N GLU A 23 12.40 3.05 -16.04
CA GLU A 23 12.20 1.97 -15.07
C GLU A 23 10.99 2.26 -14.20
N ASP A 24 10.92 3.43 -13.55
CA ASP A 24 9.82 3.83 -12.67
C ASP A 24 8.47 3.91 -13.42
N SER A 25 8.47 4.47 -14.64
CA SER A 25 7.26 4.53 -15.48
C SER A 25 6.79 3.14 -15.89
N PHE A 26 7.72 2.23 -16.21
CA PHE A 26 7.40 0.87 -16.57
C PHE A 26 6.86 0.06 -15.39
N VAL A 27 7.45 0.22 -14.20
CA VAL A 27 6.95 -0.41 -12.95
C VAL A 27 5.52 0.05 -12.66
N LEU A 28 5.26 1.36 -12.77
CA LEU A 28 3.92 1.91 -12.57
C LEU A 28 2.92 1.35 -13.58
N TRP A 29 3.26 1.37 -14.87
CA TRP A 29 2.40 0.85 -15.93
C TRP A 29 2.08 -0.64 -15.73
N ALA A 30 3.10 -1.46 -15.45
CA ALA A 30 2.95 -2.89 -15.26
C ALA A 30 2.13 -3.25 -14.03
N SER A 31 2.42 -2.59 -12.89
CA SER A 31 1.73 -2.84 -11.62
C SER A 31 0.28 -2.38 -11.66
N THR A 32 0.00 -1.19 -12.20
CA THR A 32 -1.37 -0.67 -12.39
C THR A 32 -2.15 -1.52 -13.40
N GLY A 33 -1.51 -1.92 -14.51
CA GLY A 33 -2.11 -2.81 -15.51
C GLY A 33 -2.50 -4.17 -14.93
N TRP A 34 -1.61 -4.77 -14.12
CA TRP A 34 -1.91 -6.00 -13.38
C TRP A 34 -3.07 -5.81 -12.40
N ALA A 35 -3.06 -4.74 -11.64
CA ALA A 35 -4.09 -4.45 -10.66
C ALA A 35 -5.48 -4.28 -11.29
N ARG A 36 -5.57 -3.50 -12.37
CA ARG A 36 -6.79 -3.32 -13.15
C ARG A 36 -7.28 -4.63 -13.77
N PHE A 37 -6.36 -5.46 -14.26
CA PHE A 37 -6.69 -6.78 -14.78
C PHE A 37 -7.31 -7.67 -13.68
N VAL A 38 -6.69 -7.72 -12.49
CA VAL A 38 -7.21 -8.50 -11.35
C VAL A 38 -8.63 -8.05 -10.97
N LEU A 39 -8.87 -6.75 -10.84
CA LEU A 39 -10.21 -6.23 -10.53
C LEU A 39 -11.23 -6.53 -11.62
N ARG A 40 -10.82 -6.47 -12.91
CA ARG A 40 -11.69 -6.76 -14.03
C ARG A 40 -12.13 -8.23 -14.09
N ILE A 41 -11.21 -9.18 -13.80
CA ILE A 41 -11.55 -10.61 -13.79
C ILE A 41 -12.31 -11.04 -12.53
N THR A 42 -12.32 -10.19 -11.51
CA THR A 42 -13.08 -10.40 -10.25
C THR A 42 -14.50 -9.84 -10.33
N PRO A 43 -14.98 -9.32 -11.43
CA PRO A 43 -16.02 -8.35 -11.70
C PRO A 43 -16.33 -7.41 -10.51
N ALA A 44 -15.29 -6.64 -10.12
CA ALA A 44 -15.41 -5.63 -9.07
C ALA A 44 -15.86 -4.29 -9.68
N GLU A 45 -16.98 -3.75 -9.20
CA GLU A 45 -17.37 -2.36 -9.44
C GLU A 45 -16.63 -1.48 -8.45
N VAL A 46 -15.73 -0.61 -8.94
CA VAL A 46 -14.91 0.25 -8.10
C VAL A 46 -15.47 1.66 -8.09
N VAL A 47 -15.80 2.16 -6.89
CA VAL A 47 -16.20 3.55 -6.67
C VAL A 47 -15.13 4.26 -5.85
N VAL A 48 -14.71 5.45 -6.30
CA VAL A 48 -13.66 6.24 -5.65
C VAL A 48 -14.24 7.57 -5.18
N HIS A 49 -13.97 7.93 -3.94
CA HIS A 49 -14.39 9.17 -3.31
C HIS A 49 -13.16 9.96 -2.85
N GLY A 50 -13.20 11.28 -2.93
CA GLY A 50 -12.14 12.17 -2.45
C GLY A 50 -10.85 12.07 -3.26
N PHE A 51 -10.91 11.74 -4.56
CA PHE A 51 -9.72 11.65 -5.41
C PHE A 51 -8.96 12.99 -5.49
N GLU A 52 -9.68 14.11 -5.36
CA GLU A 52 -9.15 15.47 -5.30
C GLU A 52 -8.23 15.71 -4.09
N ASN A 53 -8.37 14.94 -3.03
CA ASN A 53 -7.51 15.00 -1.84
C ASN A 53 -6.12 14.36 -2.04
N LEU A 54 -5.92 13.67 -3.18
CA LEU A 54 -4.65 13.02 -3.45
C LEU A 54 -3.58 14.05 -3.82
N PRO A 55 -2.51 14.24 -3.02
CA PRO A 55 -1.44 15.16 -3.37
C PRO A 55 -0.72 14.74 -4.65
N ASN A 56 -0.47 15.69 -5.55
CA ASN A 56 0.24 15.43 -6.80
C ASN A 56 1.68 15.01 -6.54
N ASP A 57 2.35 15.66 -5.59
CA ASP A 57 3.76 15.50 -5.29
C ASP A 57 4.01 15.18 -3.82
N GLY A 58 5.25 14.84 -3.50
CA GLY A 58 5.73 14.61 -2.16
C GLY A 58 5.91 13.12 -1.79
N ASN A 59 6.49 12.93 -0.62
CA ASN A 59 6.66 11.61 -0.01
C ASN A 59 5.39 11.22 0.75
N LEU A 60 4.54 10.42 0.13
CA LEU A 60 3.23 10.06 0.66
C LEU A 60 3.27 8.72 1.39
N CYS A 61 2.70 8.72 2.60
CA CYS A 61 2.44 7.52 3.37
C CYS A 61 0.94 7.28 3.44
N PHE A 62 0.44 6.37 2.63
CA PHE A 62 -0.96 5.97 2.67
C PHE A 62 -1.21 5.07 3.88
N VAL A 63 -2.20 5.39 4.68
CA VAL A 63 -2.61 4.61 5.85
C VAL A 63 -4.03 4.11 5.63
N ALA A 64 -4.21 2.80 5.56
CA ALA A 64 -5.50 2.20 5.21
C ALA A 64 -5.89 1.07 6.18
N ASN A 65 -7.20 0.82 6.34
CA ASN A 65 -7.70 -0.43 6.89
C ASN A 65 -7.44 -1.60 5.92
N HIS A 66 -7.50 -2.84 6.40
CA HIS A 66 -7.13 -4.02 5.62
C HIS A 66 -8.18 -5.12 5.71
N GLN A 67 -9.08 -5.17 4.73
CA GLN A 67 -10.17 -6.16 4.71
C GLN A 67 -9.81 -7.42 3.93
N SER A 68 -9.11 -7.27 2.80
CA SER A 68 -8.97 -8.33 1.80
C SER A 68 -7.60 -8.36 1.14
N ALA A 69 -7.30 -9.44 0.42
CA ALA A 69 -6.19 -9.47 -0.53
C ALA A 69 -6.42 -8.50 -1.71
N TYR A 70 -7.67 -8.14 -1.98
CA TYR A 70 -8.06 -7.21 -3.05
C TYR A 70 -7.80 -5.74 -2.73
N ASP A 71 -7.49 -5.39 -1.47
CA ASP A 71 -7.11 -4.02 -1.10
C ASP A 71 -5.87 -3.54 -1.86
N ILE A 72 -4.92 -4.46 -2.06
CA ILE A 72 -3.66 -4.14 -2.75
C ILE A 72 -3.92 -3.78 -4.23
N PRO A 73 -4.57 -4.63 -5.05
CA PRO A 73 -4.88 -4.25 -6.42
C PRO A 73 -5.86 -3.06 -6.50
N LEU A 74 -6.77 -2.86 -5.53
CA LEU A 74 -7.62 -1.69 -5.50
C LEU A 74 -6.81 -0.40 -5.38
N ILE A 75 -5.93 -0.30 -4.39
CA ILE A 75 -5.06 0.86 -4.21
C ILE A 75 -4.18 1.09 -5.44
N MET A 76 -3.55 0.04 -5.98
CA MET A 76 -2.66 0.13 -7.15
C MET A 76 -3.39 0.53 -8.44
N ALA A 77 -4.67 0.17 -8.58
CA ALA A 77 -5.47 0.53 -9.75
C ALA A 77 -5.94 1.99 -9.72
N VAL A 78 -6.19 2.52 -8.52
CA VAL A 78 -6.75 3.86 -8.29
C VAL A 78 -5.66 4.93 -8.16
N ILE A 79 -4.60 4.66 -7.42
CA ILE A 79 -3.56 5.66 -7.13
C ILE A 79 -2.48 5.63 -8.21
N PRO A 80 -2.31 6.71 -9.01
CA PRO A 80 -1.39 6.76 -10.14
C PRO A 80 0.06 7.05 -9.69
N LYS A 81 0.57 6.28 -8.75
CA LYS A 81 1.93 6.42 -8.18
C LYS A 81 2.59 5.07 -8.01
N ASN A 82 3.92 5.04 -8.07
CA ASN A 82 4.68 3.87 -7.63
C ASN A 82 4.57 3.74 -6.11
N ILE A 83 3.98 2.65 -5.65
CA ILE A 83 3.66 2.44 -4.24
C ILE A 83 4.32 1.16 -3.75
N GLY A 84 5.11 1.29 -2.68
CA GLY A 84 5.60 0.15 -1.93
C GLY A 84 4.65 -0.23 -0.80
N PHE A 85 4.65 -1.50 -0.40
CA PHE A 85 3.84 -2.04 0.70
C PHE A 85 4.73 -2.62 1.78
N ILE A 86 4.24 -2.61 3.03
CA ILE A 86 4.85 -3.39 4.10
C ILE A 86 4.29 -4.80 4.03
N ALA A 87 5.14 -5.76 3.73
CA ALA A 87 4.78 -7.14 3.45
C ALA A 87 5.41 -8.14 4.42
N LYS A 88 4.82 -9.32 4.55
CA LYS A 88 5.39 -10.42 5.31
C LYS A 88 6.68 -10.93 4.66
N GLN A 89 7.70 -11.25 5.46
CA GLN A 89 8.98 -11.74 4.97
C GLN A 89 8.84 -13.04 4.16
N GLU A 90 7.89 -13.89 4.49
CA GLU A 90 7.65 -15.17 3.81
C GLU A 90 7.34 -14.98 2.31
N LEU A 91 6.83 -13.82 1.89
CA LEU A 91 6.60 -13.50 0.49
C LEU A 91 7.90 -13.37 -0.33
N THR A 92 9.06 -13.23 0.33
CA THR A 92 10.37 -13.25 -0.37
C THR A 92 10.67 -14.59 -1.02
N PHE A 93 10.05 -15.67 -0.55
CA PHE A 93 10.23 -17.02 -1.10
C PHE A 93 9.34 -17.31 -2.32
N LEU A 94 8.43 -16.40 -2.67
CA LEU A 94 7.62 -16.52 -3.87
C LEU A 94 8.36 -15.88 -5.06
N PRO A 95 8.99 -16.68 -5.93
CA PRO A 95 9.66 -16.13 -7.11
C PRO A 95 8.66 -15.34 -7.96
N PHE A 96 9.11 -14.43 -8.79
CA PHE A 96 8.33 -13.47 -9.59
C PHE A 96 7.57 -12.44 -8.77
N ILE A 97 6.73 -12.84 -7.80
CA ILE A 97 6.01 -11.91 -6.91
C ILE A 97 7.01 -11.08 -6.12
N SER A 98 7.97 -11.73 -5.47
CA SER A 98 9.00 -11.02 -4.68
C SER A 98 9.89 -10.12 -5.54
N THR A 99 10.13 -10.47 -6.80
CA THR A 99 10.86 -9.61 -7.75
C THR A 99 10.10 -8.32 -7.99
N TRP A 100 8.83 -8.41 -8.43
CA TRP A 100 7.99 -7.24 -8.64
C TRP A 100 7.79 -6.40 -7.37
N MET A 101 7.61 -7.05 -6.22
CA MET A 101 7.50 -6.35 -4.94
C MET A 101 8.79 -5.58 -4.59
N ARG A 102 9.97 -6.07 -4.97
CA ARG A 102 11.23 -5.32 -4.79
C ARG A 102 11.32 -4.12 -5.73
N GLU A 103 10.88 -4.27 -6.97
CA GLU A 103 10.83 -3.17 -7.95
C GLU A 103 9.85 -2.06 -7.49
N MET A 104 8.73 -2.45 -6.91
CA MET A 104 7.77 -1.55 -6.28
C MET A 104 8.25 -0.99 -4.92
N GLN A 105 9.51 -1.22 -4.53
CA GLN A 105 10.07 -0.77 -3.24
C GLN A 105 9.35 -1.29 -2.00
N CYS A 106 8.71 -2.47 -2.06
CA CYS A 106 8.10 -3.10 -0.89
C CYS A 106 9.14 -3.41 0.21
N VAL A 107 8.69 -3.33 1.45
CA VAL A 107 9.48 -3.64 2.63
C VAL A 107 9.01 -4.93 3.24
N PHE A 108 9.87 -5.95 3.24
CA PHE A 108 9.56 -7.25 3.84
C PHE A 108 9.96 -7.25 5.31
N ILE A 109 9.00 -7.59 6.20
CA ILE A 109 9.22 -7.60 7.64
C ILE A 109 9.01 -8.97 8.26
N ASP A 110 9.93 -9.35 9.16
CA ASP A 110 9.81 -10.54 10.00
C ASP A 110 9.03 -10.18 11.27
N ARG A 111 7.70 -10.41 11.23
CA ARG A 111 6.81 -10.09 12.36
C ARG A 111 7.06 -10.94 13.60
N LYS A 112 7.75 -12.09 13.45
CA LYS A 112 8.12 -12.96 14.58
C LYS A 112 9.33 -12.45 15.34
N LYS A 113 10.12 -11.54 14.76
CA LYS A 113 11.34 -10.99 15.33
C LYS A 113 11.25 -9.46 15.44
N PRO A 114 10.67 -8.89 16.50
CA PRO A 114 10.40 -7.46 16.62
C PRO A 114 11.61 -6.55 16.38
N ARG A 115 12.78 -6.92 16.93
CA ARG A 115 14.02 -6.14 16.72
C ARG A 115 14.44 -6.11 15.25
N ARG A 116 14.25 -7.23 14.53
CA ARG A 116 14.57 -7.31 13.10
C ARG A 116 13.54 -6.53 12.28
N ALA A 117 12.26 -6.62 12.63
CA ALA A 117 11.19 -5.86 12.00
C ALA A 117 11.47 -4.35 12.05
N VAL A 118 11.87 -3.82 13.22
CA VAL A 118 12.25 -2.41 13.38
C VAL A 118 13.38 -2.03 12.42
N LYS A 119 14.45 -2.84 12.34
CA LYS A 119 15.55 -2.59 11.40
C LYS A 119 15.11 -2.64 9.93
N GLN A 120 14.19 -3.54 9.59
CA GLN A 120 13.66 -3.64 8.23
C GLN A 120 12.78 -2.44 7.86
N LEU A 121 12.07 -1.85 8.83
CA LEU A 121 11.28 -0.63 8.64
C LEU A 121 12.14 0.60 8.28
N GLU A 122 13.45 0.60 8.60
CA GLU A 122 14.39 1.65 8.15
C GLU A 122 14.40 1.79 6.63
N LYS A 123 14.24 0.68 5.90
CA LYS A 123 14.11 0.73 4.44
C LYS A 123 12.87 1.52 4.02
N GLY A 124 11.76 1.39 4.73
CA GLY A 124 10.54 2.16 4.47
C GLY A 124 10.74 3.66 4.70
N VAL A 125 11.43 4.03 5.79
CA VAL A 125 11.81 5.42 6.05
C VAL A 125 12.68 5.98 4.91
N LYS A 126 13.68 5.19 4.47
CA LYS A 126 14.56 5.57 3.36
C LYS A 126 13.75 5.77 2.07
N ASN A 127 12.87 4.81 1.72
CA ASN A 127 12.04 4.90 0.54
C ASN A 127 11.21 6.19 0.52
N LEU A 128 10.52 6.50 1.64
CA LEU A 128 9.75 7.74 1.75
C LEU A 128 10.62 8.99 1.58
N LYS A 129 11.81 9.03 2.20
CA LYS A 129 12.76 10.16 2.06
C LYS A 129 13.28 10.32 0.63
N GLU A 130 13.34 9.24 -0.13
CA GLU A 130 13.74 9.23 -1.54
C GLU A 130 12.57 9.54 -2.49
N GLY A 131 11.38 9.89 -1.95
CA GLY A 131 10.20 10.26 -2.74
C GLY A 131 9.32 9.09 -3.19
N HIS A 132 9.61 7.84 -2.75
CA HIS A 132 8.74 6.70 -3.03
C HIS A 132 7.55 6.69 -2.07
N SER A 133 6.36 6.52 -2.59
CA SER A 133 5.16 6.39 -1.76
C SER A 133 5.06 5.00 -1.13
N MET A 134 4.50 4.93 0.08
CA MET A 134 4.32 3.68 0.82
C MET A 134 2.90 3.52 1.31
N VAL A 135 2.38 2.28 1.31
CA VAL A 135 1.11 1.92 1.98
C VAL A 135 1.41 1.16 3.26
N ILE A 136 0.71 1.55 4.32
CA ILE A 136 0.74 0.89 5.62
C ILE A 136 -0.67 0.46 5.97
N PHE A 137 -0.81 -0.79 6.39
CA PHE A 137 -2.02 -1.32 7.03
C PHE A 137 -1.73 -1.46 8.52
N PRO A 138 -2.15 -0.50 9.37
CA PRO A 138 -1.80 -0.51 10.79
C PRO A 138 -2.37 -1.69 11.58
N GLU A 139 -3.43 -2.31 11.09
CA GLU A 139 -4.00 -3.54 11.66
C GLU A 139 -2.99 -4.72 11.66
N GLY A 140 -2.02 -4.68 10.76
CA GLY A 140 -1.00 -5.72 10.63
C GLY A 140 -1.49 -7.04 10.07
N THR A 141 -2.79 -7.24 9.91
CA THR A 141 -3.43 -8.42 9.31
C THR A 141 -4.75 -8.02 8.67
N ARG A 142 -5.31 -8.85 7.79
CA ARG A 142 -6.63 -8.62 7.19
C ARG A 142 -7.73 -8.95 8.20
N SER A 143 -8.73 -8.10 8.30
CA SER A 143 -9.93 -8.35 9.11
C SER A 143 -10.81 -9.45 8.49
N ARG A 144 -10.85 -9.53 7.15
CA ARG A 144 -11.69 -10.44 6.35
C ARG A 144 -13.20 -10.22 6.58
N SER A 145 -13.56 -9.04 7.02
CA SER A 145 -14.92 -8.63 7.33
C SER A 145 -15.06 -7.11 7.20
N SER A 146 -16.26 -6.60 7.40
CA SER A 146 -16.52 -5.16 7.51
C SER A 146 -15.92 -4.54 8.79
N THR A 147 -15.66 -5.33 9.82
CA THR A 147 -15.14 -4.83 11.09
C THR A 147 -13.64 -4.54 10.98
N MET A 148 -13.24 -3.30 11.23
CA MET A 148 -11.85 -2.89 11.25
C MET A 148 -11.15 -3.39 12.52
N GLY A 149 -9.91 -3.85 12.38
CA GLY A 149 -9.06 -4.22 13.52
C GLY A 149 -8.41 -3.00 14.20
N ASN A 150 -7.87 -3.18 15.40
CA ASN A 150 -7.17 -2.12 16.12
C ASN A 150 -5.88 -1.70 15.41
N PHE A 151 -5.60 -0.41 15.39
CA PHE A 151 -4.41 0.15 14.78
C PHE A 151 -3.19 0.02 15.70
N HIS A 152 -2.14 -0.60 15.18
CA HIS A 152 -0.82 -0.63 15.83
C HIS A 152 -0.03 0.63 15.44
N THR A 153 -0.03 1.63 16.31
CA THR A 153 0.63 2.94 16.06
C THR A 153 2.12 2.85 15.78
N GLY A 154 2.77 1.74 16.16
CA GLY A 154 4.18 1.49 15.87
C GLY A 154 4.53 1.50 14.36
N SER A 155 3.58 1.17 13.49
CA SER A 155 3.77 1.20 12.03
C SER A 155 3.85 2.64 11.49
N LEU A 156 3.21 3.62 12.15
CA LEU A 156 3.22 5.02 11.75
C LEU A 156 4.58 5.70 11.95
N LYS A 157 5.48 5.09 12.75
CA LYS A 157 6.84 5.60 12.95
C LYS A 157 7.61 5.80 11.65
N ILE A 158 7.27 5.04 10.60
CA ILE A 158 7.88 5.21 9.27
C ILE A 158 7.56 6.60 8.74
N ALA A 159 6.27 6.99 8.75
CA ALA A 159 5.81 8.29 8.29
C ALA A 159 6.43 9.42 9.11
N PHE A 160 6.42 9.31 10.43
CA PHE A 160 6.97 10.33 11.33
C PHE A 160 8.46 10.56 11.14
N ARG A 161 9.24 9.48 10.96
CA ARG A 161 10.69 9.55 10.77
C ARG A 161 11.10 10.02 9.38
N ALA A 162 10.23 9.84 8.41
CA ALA A 162 10.42 10.34 7.06
C ALA A 162 9.84 11.76 6.87
N GLU A 163 9.13 12.28 7.88
CA GLU A 163 8.38 13.55 7.79
C GLU A 163 7.46 13.58 6.57
N SER A 164 6.85 12.43 6.26
CA SER A 164 5.99 12.27 5.10
C SER A 164 4.58 12.76 5.36
N THR A 165 3.87 13.16 4.32
CA THR A 165 2.44 13.43 4.40
C THR A 165 1.68 12.11 4.48
N ILE A 166 0.88 11.93 5.52
CA ILE A 166 -0.05 10.80 5.64
C ILE A 166 -1.31 11.11 4.85
N VAL A 167 -1.71 10.17 4.00
CA VAL A 167 -2.99 10.18 3.29
C VAL A 167 -3.84 9.03 3.83
N PRO A 168 -4.86 9.30 4.66
CA PRO A 168 -5.73 8.24 5.15
C PRO A 168 -6.60 7.70 4.02
N ILE A 169 -6.80 6.38 3.99
CA ILE A 169 -7.64 5.71 3.00
C ILE A 169 -8.60 4.77 3.74
N THR A 170 -9.89 4.87 3.44
CA THR A 170 -10.85 3.84 3.83
C THR A 170 -11.13 2.93 2.64
N ILE A 171 -11.04 1.63 2.89
CA ILE A 171 -11.40 0.57 1.96
C ILE A 171 -12.65 -0.11 2.49
N LYS A 172 -13.67 -0.22 1.63
CA LYS A 172 -14.96 -0.79 1.99
C LYS A 172 -15.34 -1.92 1.06
N ASP A 173 -15.85 -2.99 1.65
CA ASP A 173 -16.46 -4.16 1.02
C ASP A 173 -15.56 -5.02 0.12
N THR A 174 -14.23 -4.82 0.16
CA THR A 174 -13.32 -5.69 -0.61
C THR A 174 -13.31 -7.15 -0.14
N TYR A 175 -13.65 -7.42 1.14
CA TYR A 175 -13.76 -8.77 1.69
C TYR A 175 -14.88 -9.58 1.02
N THR A 176 -15.94 -8.94 0.52
CA THR A 176 -17.07 -9.59 -0.15
C THR A 176 -16.66 -10.24 -1.47
N LEU A 177 -15.60 -9.71 -2.11
CA LEU A 177 -15.12 -10.25 -3.38
C LEU A 177 -14.57 -11.68 -3.25
N ARG A 178 -14.16 -12.11 -2.06
CA ARG A 178 -13.61 -13.44 -1.87
C ARG A 178 -13.74 -13.99 -0.45
N GLU A 179 -13.35 -13.22 0.57
CA GLU A 179 -13.16 -13.72 1.93
C GLU A 179 -14.48 -14.17 2.56
N GLU A 180 -15.57 -13.48 2.28
CA GLU A 180 -16.89 -13.77 2.82
C GLU A 180 -17.42 -15.16 2.42
N HIS A 181 -17.22 -15.54 1.17
CA HIS A 181 -17.77 -16.79 0.62
C HIS A 181 -16.69 -17.80 0.22
N ASN A 182 -15.42 -17.50 0.49
CA ASN A 182 -14.24 -18.29 0.08
C ASN A 182 -14.23 -18.61 -1.45
N ARG A 183 -14.88 -17.80 -2.26
CA ARG A 183 -14.92 -17.85 -3.74
C ARG A 183 -14.96 -16.45 -4.31
N ILE A 184 -14.53 -16.29 -5.56
CA ILE A 184 -14.62 -15.02 -6.26
C ILE A 184 -16.09 -14.70 -6.51
N THR A 185 -16.54 -13.53 -6.04
CA THR A 185 -17.90 -13.04 -6.14
C THR A 185 -17.88 -11.62 -6.72
N PRO A 186 -18.72 -11.29 -7.70
CA PRO A 186 -18.91 -9.92 -8.13
C PRO A 186 -19.38 -9.05 -6.97
N GLY A 187 -18.88 -7.82 -6.90
CA GLY A 187 -19.30 -6.92 -5.83
C GLY A 187 -18.89 -5.48 -6.10
N LYS A 188 -19.56 -4.57 -5.41
CA LYS A 188 -19.18 -3.15 -5.36
C LYS A 188 -18.18 -2.96 -4.24
N VAL A 189 -17.07 -2.25 -4.53
CA VAL A 189 -16.06 -1.88 -3.56
C VAL A 189 -15.83 -0.39 -3.61
N GLU A 190 -15.59 0.22 -2.46
CA GLU A 190 -15.41 1.66 -2.38
C GLU A 190 -14.03 1.99 -1.78
N LEU A 191 -13.41 3.03 -2.30
CA LEU A 191 -12.16 3.59 -1.80
C LEU A 191 -12.34 5.07 -1.54
N PHE A 192 -12.12 5.48 -0.29
CA PHE A 192 -12.20 6.87 0.15
C PHE A 192 -10.81 7.40 0.41
N ILE A 193 -10.44 8.50 -0.24
CA ILE A 193 -9.20 9.24 0.01
C ILE A 193 -9.56 10.44 0.87
N HIS A 194 -9.08 10.45 2.11
CA HIS A 194 -9.33 11.52 3.06
C HIS A 194 -8.29 12.63 2.94
N GLU A 195 -8.56 13.76 3.59
CA GLU A 195 -7.67 14.91 3.68
C GLU A 195 -6.26 14.50 4.15
N PRO A 196 -5.21 14.94 3.44
CA PRO A 196 -3.84 14.62 3.79
C PRO A 196 -3.40 15.32 5.07
N ILE A 197 -2.57 14.65 5.86
CA ILE A 197 -2.07 15.13 7.16
C ILE A 197 -0.55 15.20 7.09
N PRO A 198 0.06 16.39 7.01
CA PRO A 198 1.50 16.55 7.11
C PRO A 198 2.03 16.08 8.48
N THR A 199 3.16 15.35 8.49
CA THR A 199 3.77 14.92 9.76
C THR A 199 5.01 15.71 10.15
N ALA A 200 5.51 16.57 9.27
CA ALA A 200 6.61 17.48 9.57
C ALA A 200 6.20 18.47 10.66
N GLY A 201 7.07 18.70 11.63
CA GLY A 201 6.82 19.65 12.71
C GLY A 201 5.86 19.21 13.81
N LEU A 202 5.24 18.02 13.72
CA LEU A 202 4.37 17.51 14.77
C LEU A 202 5.12 17.29 16.08
N SER A 203 4.56 17.76 17.18
CA SER A 203 5.04 17.51 18.53
C SER A 203 4.94 16.01 18.89
N PRO A 204 5.65 15.56 19.94
CA PRO A 204 5.51 14.19 20.43
C PRO A 204 4.10 13.82 20.86
N GLU A 205 3.32 14.79 21.35
CA GLU A 205 1.93 14.59 21.77
C GLU A 205 1.01 14.40 20.55
N GLU A 206 1.13 15.27 19.55
CA GLU A 206 0.38 15.15 18.29
C GLU A 206 0.67 13.83 17.59
N LYS A 207 1.93 13.37 17.55
CA LYS A 207 2.31 12.06 17.00
C LYS A 207 1.67 10.90 17.75
N ARG A 208 1.53 10.99 19.08
CA ARG A 208 0.84 9.96 19.88
C ARG A 208 -0.65 9.91 19.55
N ASN A 209 -1.28 11.08 19.45
CA ASN A 209 -2.73 11.21 19.23
C ASN A 209 -3.12 10.90 17.77
N LEU A 210 -2.17 11.06 16.82
CA LEU A 210 -2.45 10.87 15.40
C LEU A 210 -2.90 9.45 15.06
N GLY A 211 -2.41 8.43 15.77
CA GLY A 211 -2.86 7.04 15.58
C GLY A 211 -4.36 6.86 15.79
N THR A 212 -4.88 7.32 16.94
CA THR A 212 -6.31 7.28 17.26
C THR A 212 -7.13 8.15 16.31
N ARG A 213 -6.61 9.33 15.93
CA ARG A 213 -7.28 10.20 14.96
C ARG A 213 -7.41 9.53 13.59
N LEU A 214 -6.37 8.88 13.09
CA LEU A 214 -6.40 8.13 11.83
C LEU A 214 -7.39 6.98 11.88
N GLU A 215 -7.39 6.23 12.99
CA GLU A 215 -8.36 5.14 13.22
C GLU A 215 -9.80 5.67 13.16
N SER A 216 -10.09 6.80 13.83
CA SER A 216 -11.42 7.43 13.80
C SER A 216 -11.81 7.92 12.40
N ILE A 217 -10.88 8.56 11.66
CA ILE A 217 -11.15 9.03 10.29
C ILE A 217 -11.51 7.85 9.39
N ILE A 218 -10.72 6.78 9.43
CA ILE A 218 -10.91 5.60 8.57
C ILE A 218 -12.19 4.86 8.97
N ALA A 219 -12.44 4.67 10.27
CA ALA A 219 -13.62 3.99 10.78
C ALA A 219 -14.94 4.71 10.46
N SER A 220 -14.92 6.03 10.28
CA SER A 220 -16.14 6.81 10.01
C SER A 220 -16.81 6.49 8.67
N THR A 221 -16.13 5.76 7.78
CA THR A 221 -16.58 5.46 6.41
C THR A 221 -16.57 3.97 6.07
N VAL A 222 -16.10 3.11 6.97
CA VAL A 222 -16.08 1.63 6.78
C VAL A 222 -17.48 1.04 6.71
#